data_37546e7d157b6b4cdfe70f9a053eab15
#
_entry.id   37546e7d157b6b4cdfe70f9a053eab15
#
_cell.length_a   1.000
_cell.length_b   1.000
_cell.length_c   1.000
_cell.angle_alpha   90.00
_cell.angle_beta   90.00
_cell.angle_gamma   90.00
#
_symmetry.space_group_name_H-M   'P 1'
#
loop_
_entity.id
_entity.type
_entity.pdbx_description
1 polymer ?
#
loop_
_entity_poly.entity_id
_entity_poly.type
_entity_poly.pdbx_seq_one_letter_code
_entity_poly.pdbx_strand_id
1 'polypeptide(L)'
;CISSAASDVYKRQVGALLKMAKLDAHAIDFIKNGIRTSELLEAVKPSVAILLDIHNLTIELKQDCIIHCDKRWTTEALTNIVKNAIEYSPDGSVIEIDSGENPMYSWISVRDSGMGMDKTEYAALFKRFENSTNENGFGIGMPLALSILKGQGGDIDVDFGSRGEGTIFILKFFK
;
A
#
# COMPACT_ATOMS: atom_id res chain seq x y z
N CYS A 1 11.12 -29.83 4.28
CA CYS A 1 10.86 -28.67 3.40
C CYS A 1 9.69 -27.77 3.84
N ILE A 2 8.69 -28.31 4.55
CA ILE A 2 7.53 -27.52 5.03
C ILE A 2 7.92 -26.51 6.14
N SER A 3 8.99 -26.77 6.90
CA SER A 3 9.40 -25.91 8.02
C SER A 3 10.04 -24.58 7.60
N SER A 4 10.66 -24.48 6.41
CA SER A 4 11.33 -23.26 5.93
C SER A 4 10.32 -22.19 5.48
N ALA A 5 9.34 -22.57 4.66
CA ALA A 5 8.32 -21.65 4.18
C ALA A 5 7.43 -21.11 5.33
N ALA A 6 7.02 -21.98 6.24
CA ALA A 6 6.26 -21.58 7.44
C ALA A 6 7.09 -20.64 8.35
N SER A 7 8.40 -20.90 8.50
CA SER A 7 9.30 -20.04 9.26
C SER A 7 9.46 -18.65 8.62
N ASP A 8 9.52 -18.56 7.29
CA ASP A 8 9.67 -17.28 6.59
C ASP A 8 8.38 -16.45 6.62
N VAL A 9 7.22 -17.09 6.55
CA VAL A 9 5.92 -16.46 6.76
C VAL A 9 5.84 -15.90 8.18
N TYR A 10 6.19 -16.70 9.19
CA TYR A 10 6.17 -16.28 10.60
C TYR A 10 7.13 -15.10 10.86
N LYS A 11 8.34 -15.12 10.29
CA LYS A 11 9.30 -14.02 10.41
C LYS A 11 8.76 -12.70 9.83
N ARG A 12 8.07 -12.76 8.67
CA ARG A 12 7.45 -11.57 8.06
C ARG A 12 6.34 -11.00 8.94
N GLN A 13 5.51 -11.86 9.54
CA GLN A 13 4.46 -11.46 10.47
C GLN A 13 5.00 -10.76 11.71
N VAL A 14 5.94 -11.40 12.39
CA VAL A 14 6.60 -10.82 13.57
C VAL A 14 7.28 -9.51 13.21
N GLY A 15 7.92 -9.41 12.05
CA GLY A 15 8.52 -8.19 11.54
C GLY A 15 7.51 -7.05 11.33
N ALA A 16 6.33 -7.35 10.76
CA ALA A 16 5.26 -6.37 10.57
C ALA A 16 4.68 -5.89 11.91
N LEU A 17 4.44 -6.81 12.85
CA LEU A 17 3.97 -6.48 14.19
C LEU A 17 4.96 -5.59 14.96
N LEU A 18 6.25 -5.88 14.88
CA LEU A 18 7.31 -5.07 15.49
C LEU A 18 7.37 -3.66 14.87
N LYS A 19 7.20 -3.54 13.54
CA LYS A 19 7.11 -2.24 12.87
C LYS A 19 5.92 -1.45 13.37
N MET A 20 4.74 -2.07 13.48
CA MET A 20 3.54 -1.43 14.00
C MET A 20 3.70 -0.98 15.45
N ALA A 21 4.26 -1.83 16.32
CA ALA A 21 4.52 -1.47 17.71
C ALA A 21 5.45 -0.26 17.83
N LYS A 22 6.49 -0.15 17.00
CA LYS A 22 7.39 1.01 16.96
C LYS A 22 6.69 2.28 16.45
N LEU A 23 5.81 2.15 15.46
CA LEU A 23 4.99 3.26 14.94
C LEU A 23 4.00 3.75 16.00
N ASP A 24 3.28 2.84 16.65
CA ASP A 24 2.33 3.15 17.72
C ASP A 24 3.01 3.83 18.93
N ALA A 25 4.23 3.43 19.24
CA ALA A 25 5.04 4.03 20.31
C ALA A 25 5.71 5.37 19.91
N HIS A 26 5.48 5.87 18.69
CA HIS A 26 6.16 7.05 18.13
C HIS A 26 7.70 6.97 18.24
N ALA A 27 8.24 5.74 18.18
CA ALA A 27 9.68 5.45 18.33
C ALA A 27 10.45 5.47 17.01
N ILE A 28 9.86 6.10 15.96
CA ILE A 28 10.46 6.20 14.64
C ILE A 28 10.64 7.67 14.27
N ASP A 29 11.89 8.05 14.03
CA ASP A 29 12.23 9.33 13.43
C ASP A 29 12.21 9.20 11.90
N PHE A 30 11.22 9.80 11.26
CA PHE A 30 11.08 9.80 9.80
C PHE A 30 12.01 10.83 9.16
N ILE A 31 12.82 10.40 8.20
CA ILE A 31 13.72 11.26 7.43
C ILE A 31 13.02 11.61 6.11
N LYS A 32 12.29 12.73 6.10
CA LYS A 32 11.53 13.18 4.94
C LYS A 32 12.42 13.94 3.96
N ASN A 33 12.36 13.53 2.68
CA ASN A 33 13.02 14.20 1.56
C ASN A 33 12.04 14.31 0.38
N GLY A 34 12.36 15.16 -0.59
CA GLY A 34 11.63 15.21 -1.85
C GLY A 34 12.01 14.02 -2.71
N ILE A 35 11.11 13.06 -2.89
CA ILE A 35 11.30 11.82 -3.65
C ILE A 35 10.31 11.79 -4.82
N ARG A 36 10.77 11.45 -6.02
CA ARG A 36 9.88 11.26 -7.17
C ARG A 36 9.02 10.02 -7.01
N THR A 37 7.78 10.07 -7.47
CA THR A 37 6.88 8.90 -7.47
C THR A 37 7.48 7.74 -8.26
N SER A 38 8.16 8.01 -9.37
CA SER A 38 8.89 7.00 -10.15
C SER A 38 9.97 6.28 -9.34
N GLU A 39 10.71 6.99 -8.48
CA GLU A 39 11.72 6.39 -7.60
C GLU A 39 11.10 5.46 -6.53
N LEU A 40 9.94 5.82 -6.01
CA LEU A 40 9.19 4.97 -5.08
C LEU A 40 8.72 3.70 -5.78
N LEU A 41 8.21 3.83 -7.01
CA LEU A 41 7.77 2.69 -7.81
C LEU A 41 8.91 1.73 -8.17
N GLU A 42 10.08 2.25 -8.54
CA GLU A 42 11.26 1.40 -8.79
C GLU A 42 11.65 0.60 -7.53
N ALA A 43 11.47 1.17 -6.34
CA ALA A 43 11.72 0.49 -5.08
C ALA A 43 10.62 -0.55 -4.72
N VAL A 44 9.37 -0.36 -5.18
CA VAL A 44 8.24 -1.28 -4.99
C VAL A 44 8.31 -2.48 -5.92
N LYS A 45 8.69 -2.28 -7.19
CA LYS A 45 8.69 -3.30 -8.27
C LYS A 45 9.28 -4.66 -7.86
N PRO A 46 10.47 -4.76 -7.24
CA PRO A 46 11.03 -6.06 -6.87
C PRO A 46 10.14 -6.87 -5.90
N SER A 47 9.38 -6.17 -5.06
CA SER A 47 8.50 -6.81 -4.05
C SER A 47 7.18 -7.32 -4.62
N VAL A 48 6.79 -6.88 -5.82
CA VAL A 48 5.52 -7.23 -6.47
C VAL A 48 5.70 -7.95 -7.81
N ALA A 49 6.92 -8.06 -8.33
CA ALA A 49 7.22 -8.60 -9.67
C ALA A 49 6.59 -9.98 -9.89
N ILE A 50 6.77 -10.90 -8.95
CA ILE A 50 6.23 -12.27 -9.06
C ILE A 50 4.69 -12.26 -9.11
N LEU A 51 4.04 -11.40 -8.30
CA LEU A 51 2.58 -11.29 -8.30
C LEU A 51 2.07 -10.70 -9.62
N LEU A 52 2.74 -9.68 -10.16
CA LEU A 52 2.41 -9.11 -11.46
C LEU A 52 2.51 -10.15 -12.57
N ASP A 53 3.56 -10.97 -12.57
CA ASP A 53 3.75 -12.03 -13.55
C ASP A 53 2.68 -13.13 -13.43
N ILE A 54 2.37 -13.58 -12.21
CA ILE A 54 1.34 -14.61 -11.96
C ILE A 54 -0.04 -14.19 -12.48
N HIS A 55 -0.41 -12.93 -12.24
CA HIS A 55 -1.72 -12.38 -12.62
C HIS A 55 -1.70 -11.66 -13.98
N ASN A 56 -0.56 -11.66 -14.67
CA ASN A 56 -0.36 -10.95 -15.94
C ASN A 56 -0.79 -9.47 -15.88
N LEU A 57 -0.47 -8.79 -14.78
CA LEU A 57 -0.79 -7.39 -14.52
C LEU A 57 0.39 -6.48 -14.88
N THR A 58 0.07 -5.24 -15.23
CA THR A 58 1.07 -4.18 -15.43
C THR A 58 0.79 -2.98 -14.53
N ILE A 59 1.84 -2.21 -14.24
CA ILE A 59 1.73 -0.94 -13.49
C ILE A 59 2.02 0.20 -14.46
N GLU A 60 1.10 1.17 -14.52
CA GLU A 60 1.25 2.39 -15.30
C GLU A 60 1.33 3.62 -14.39
N LEU A 61 2.37 4.44 -14.56
CA LEU A 61 2.51 5.72 -13.87
C LEU A 61 1.99 6.84 -14.79
N LYS A 62 0.96 7.59 -14.36
CA LYS A 62 0.35 8.68 -15.14
C LYS A 62 1.12 9.98 -14.99
N GLN A 63 1.38 10.43 -13.76
CA GLN A 63 2.14 11.64 -13.46
C GLN A 63 3.26 11.32 -12.45
N ASP A 64 4.40 11.98 -12.58
CA ASP A 64 5.57 11.78 -11.74
C ASP A 64 5.89 13.05 -10.95
N CYS A 65 5.27 13.20 -9.79
CA CYS A 65 5.45 14.35 -8.90
C CYS A 65 6.49 14.06 -7.80
N ILE A 66 6.97 15.13 -7.18
CA ILE A 66 7.84 15.06 -6.00
C ILE A 66 6.97 15.01 -4.74
N ILE A 67 7.18 13.98 -3.93
CA ILE A 67 6.49 13.77 -2.66
C ILE A 67 7.49 13.96 -1.52
N HIS A 68 7.17 14.80 -0.54
CA HIS A 68 7.99 14.96 0.67
C HIS A 68 7.69 13.86 1.68
N CYS A 69 8.50 12.80 1.69
CA CYS A 69 8.27 11.61 2.50
C CYS A 69 9.57 10.91 2.91
N ASP A 70 9.48 9.99 3.85
CA ASP A 70 10.54 9.02 4.12
C ASP A 70 10.48 7.91 3.06
N LYS A 71 11.51 7.82 2.21
CA LYS A 71 11.55 6.88 1.09
C LYS A 71 11.31 5.43 1.52
N ARG A 72 11.99 4.98 2.56
CA ARG A 72 11.94 3.58 3.02
C ARG A 72 10.53 3.22 3.52
N TRP A 73 9.98 4.03 4.39
CA TRP A 73 8.67 3.78 4.99
C TRP A 73 7.54 3.96 3.98
N THR A 74 7.63 4.97 3.11
CA THR A 74 6.64 5.18 2.04
C THR A 74 6.67 4.05 1.01
N THR A 75 7.86 3.52 0.66
CA THR A 75 7.97 2.31 -0.20
C THR A 75 7.27 1.11 0.46
N GLU A 76 7.42 0.91 1.76
CA GLU A 76 6.73 -0.16 2.51
C GLU A 76 5.20 0.01 2.45
N ALA A 77 4.69 1.22 2.72
CA ALA A 77 3.26 1.51 2.66
C ALA A 77 2.71 1.31 1.23
N LEU A 78 3.39 1.86 0.24
CA LEU A 78 2.99 1.74 -1.17
C LEU A 78 3.04 0.28 -1.64
N THR A 79 4.02 -0.52 -1.20
CA THR A 79 4.09 -1.96 -1.50
C THR A 79 2.86 -2.71 -0.98
N ASN A 80 2.40 -2.40 0.23
CA ASN A 80 1.20 -3.03 0.79
C ASN A 80 -0.06 -2.67 0.01
N ILE A 81 -0.20 -1.41 -0.41
CA ILE A 81 -1.35 -0.95 -1.19
C ILE A 81 -1.33 -1.55 -2.60
N VAL A 82 -0.16 -1.58 -3.27
CA VAL A 82 -0.02 -2.17 -4.61
C VAL A 82 -0.29 -3.68 -4.59
N LYS A 83 0.18 -4.41 -3.57
CA LYS A 83 -0.16 -5.83 -3.39
C LYS A 83 -1.65 -6.05 -3.26
N ASN A 84 -2.31 -5.23 -2.45
CA ASN A 84 -3.77 -5.27 -2.31
C ASN A 84 -4.45 -5.00 -3.66
N ALA A 85 -4.02 -3.99 -4.41
CA ALA A 85 -4.55 -3.68 -5.74
C ALA A 85 -4.36 -4.85 -6.72
N ILE A 86 -3.23 -5.57 -6.69
CA ILE A 86 -2.98 -6.76 -7.52
C ILE A 86 -3.95 -7.89 -7.14
N GLU A 87 -4.11 -8.17 -5.84
CA GLU A 87 -4.96 -9.26 -5.34
C GLU A 87 -6.44 -9.11 -5.71
N TYR A 88 -6.93 -7.87 -5.80
CA TYR A 88 -8.33 -7.57 -6.12
C TYR A 88 -8.60 -7.26 -7.60
N SER A 89 -7.57 -7.13 -8.42
CA SER A 89 -7.71 -6.88 -9.85
C SER A 89 -7.87 -8.17 -10.65
N PRO A 90 -8.70 -8.17 -11.71
CA PRO A 90 -8.74 -9.29 -12.66
C PRO A 90 -7.40 -9.50 -13.36
N ASP A 91 -7.08 -10.75 -13.68
CA ASP A 91 -5.89 -11.08 -14.46
C ASP A 91 -5.87 -10.31 -15.81
N GLY A 92 -4.70 -9.85 -16.20
CA GLY A 92 -4.48 -9.10 -17.44
C GLY A 92 -4.87 -7.63 -17.37
N SER A 93 -5.24 -7.10 -16.21
CA SER A 93 -5.58 -5.69 -16.03
C SER A 93 -4.37 -4.79 -15.73
N VAL A 94 -4.62 -3.50 -15.60
CA VAL A 94 -3.60 -2.48 -15.30
C VAL A 94 -3.85 -1.89 -13.91
N ILE A 95 -2.80 -1.78 -13.11
CA ILE A 95 -2.79 -0.96 -11.90
C ILE A 95 -2.31 0.43 -12.30
N GLU A 96 -3.17 1.42 -12.15
CA GLU A 96 -2.82 2.81 -12.45
C GLU A 96 -2.29 3.50 -11.20
N ILE A 97 -1.15 4.15 -11.33
CA ILE A 97 -0.58 4.99 -10.27
C ILE A 97 -0.50 6.42 -10.81
N ASP A 98 -0.99 7.35 -10.01
CA ASP A 98 -0.95 8.76 -10.31
C ASP A 98 -0.42 9.55 -9.11
N SER A 99 0.07 10.75 -9.34
CA SER A 99 0.56 11.61 -8.26
C SER A 99 0.35 13.08 -8.58
N GLY A 100 0.22 13.88 -7.55
CA GLY A 100 0.01 15.30 -7.70
C GLY A 100 0.16 16.05 -6.38
N GLU A 101 -0.07 17.34 -6.43
CA GLU A 101 -0.05 18.20 -5.26
C GLU A 101 -1.10 19.31 -5.35
N ASN A 102 -1.49 19.79 -4.19
CA ASN A 102 -2.28 21.01 -4.00
C ASN A 102 -1.68 21.83 -2.83
N PRO A 103 -2.23 22.99 -2.47
CA PRO A 103 -1.66 23.81 -1.38
C PRO A 103 -1.62 23.11 -0.01
N MET A 104 -2.44 22.09 0.24
CA MET A 104 -2.58 21.45 1.54
C MET A 104 -1.75 20.16 1.66
N TYR A 105 -1.63 19.38 0.57
CA TYR A 105 -0.93 18.09 0.57
C TYR A 105 -0.44 17.71 -0.83
N SER A 106 0.57 16.86 -0.88
CA SER A 106 0.89 16.05 -2.05
C SER A 106 0.28 14.66 -1.88
N TRP A 107 0.05 13.95 -3.00
CA TRP A 107 -0.62 12.66 -2.97
C TRP A 107 -0.06 11.68 -4.00
N ILE A 108 -0.20 10.39 -3.69
CA ILE A 108 -0.04 9.27 -4.61
C ILE A 108 -1.36 8.50 -4.60
N SER A 109 -1.94 8.22 -5.75
CA SER A 109 -3.09 7.34 -5.86
C SER A 109 -2.72 6.02 -6.53
N VAL A 110 -3.36 4.94 -6.08
CA VAL A 110 -3.26 3.60 -6.65
C VAL A 110 -4.67 3.15 -6.97
N ARG A 111 -4.96 2.97 -8.26
CA ARG A 111 -6.25 2.47 -8.76
C ARG A 111 -6.11 1.01 -9.15
N ASP A 112 -6.95 0.17 -8.58
CA ASP A 112 -7.16 -1.19 -9.04
C ASP A 112 -8.31 -1.27 -10.07
N SER A 113 -8.42 -2.41 -10.73
CA SER A 113 -9.49 -2.70 -11.70
C SER A 113 -10.49 -3.73 -11.14
N GLY A 114 -10.59 -3.84 -9.83
CA GLY A 114 -11.44 -4.82 -9.14
C GLY A 114 -12.92 -4.46 -9.13
N MET A 115 -13.68 -5.17 -8.32
CA MET A 115 -15.13 -4.97 -8.18
C MET A 115 -15.50 -3.71 -7.39
N GLY A 116 -14.51 -2.98 -6.89
CA GLY A 116 -14.72 -1.90 -5.93
C GLY A 116 -15.01 -2.43 -4.53
N MET A 117 -15.17 -1.54 -3.57
CA MET A 117 -15.54 -1.88 -2.19
C MET A 117 -16.59 -0.90 -1.65
N ASP A 118 -17.29 -1.31 -0.62
CA ASP A 118 -18.20 -0.43 0.11
C ASP A 118 -17.54 0.16 1.39
N LYS A 119 -18.29 1.06 2.06
CA LYS A 119 -17.77 1.71 3.28
C LYS A 119 -17.52 0.73 4.43
N THR A 120 -18.26 -0.38 4.47
CA THR A 120 -18.11 -1.40 5.54
C THR A 120 -16.85 -2.22 5.29
N GLU A 121 -16.63 -2.62 4.04
CA GLU A 121 -15.42 -3.32 3.60
C GLU A 121 -14.18 -2.45 3.81
N TYR A 122 -14.27 -1.14 3.47
CA TYR A 122 -13.21 -0.18 3.76
C TYR A 122 -12.87 -0.09 5.25
N ALA A 123 -13.88 0.06 6.11
CA ALA A 123 -13.67 0.14 7.55
C ALA A 123 -13.01 -1.13 8.11
N ALA A 124 -13.37 -2.30 7.56
CA ALA A 124 -12.78 -3.57 7.93
C ALA A 124 -11.31 -3.73 7.44
N LEU A 125 -10.97 -3.12 6.29
CA LEU A 125 -9.65 -3.23 5.67
C LEU A 125 -8.51 -2.69 6.55
N PHE A 126 -8.79 -1.65 7.36
CA PHE A 126 -7.81 -1.04 8.26
C PHE A 126 -7.85 -1.58 9.68
N LYS A 127 -8.76 -2.51 9.97
CA LYS A 127 -8.77 -3.22 11.26
C LYS A 127 -7.71 -4.33 11.25
N ARG A 128 -7.01 -4.44 12.36
CA ARG A 128 -5.96 -5.43 12.53
C ARG A 128 -6.59 -6.83 12.65
N PHE A 129 -6.09 -7.80 11.87
CA PHE A 129 -6.47 -9.22 11.95
C PHE A 129 -7.89 -9.59 11.50
N GLU A 130 -8.72 -8.67 11.00
CA GLU A 130 -10.11 -9.00 10.62
C GLU A 130 -10.25 -9.54 9.18
N ASN A 131 -9.33 -9.27 8.26
CA ASN A 131 -9.46 -9.61 6.84
C ASN A 131 -8.46 -10.68 6.36
N SER A 132 -8.38 -11.81 7.04
CA SER A 132 -7.60 -12.96 6.55
C SER A 132 -8.46 -13.93 5.75
N THR A 133 -9.11 -13.48 4.66
CA THR A 133 -9.81 -14.39 3.74
C THR A 133 -8.85 -15.11 2.78
N ASN A 134 -7.63 -14.63 2.63
CA ASN A 134 -6.58 -15.31 1.86
C ASN A 134 -5.62 -16.03 2.80
N GLU A 135 -5.35 -17.29 2.54
CA GLU A 135 -4.41 -18.15 3.31
C GLU A 135 -3.00 -17.56 3.48
N ASN A 136 -2.65 -16.51 2.72
CA ASN A 136 -1.36 -15.81 2.74
C ASN A 136 -1.41 -14.35 3.25
N GLY A 137 -2.59 -13.78 3.53
CA GLY A 137 -2.75 -12.39 3.96
C GLY A 137 -3.29 -12.30 5.40
N PHE A 138 -2.48 -11.79 6.34
CA PHE A 138 -2.83 -11.74 7.78
C PHE A 138 -3.54 -10.47 8.21
N GLY A 139 -4.10 -9.70 7.28
CA GLY A 139 -4.82 -8.47 7.61
C GLY A 139 -3.96 -7.40 8.30
N ILE A 140 -2.63 -7.41 8.09
CA ILE A 140 -1.69 -6.45 8.73
C ILE A 140 -1.20 -5.39 7.74
N GLY A 141 -1.19 -5.68 6.44
CA GLY A 141 -0.57 -4.82 5.43
C GLY A 141 -1.20 -3.43 5.34
N MET A 142 -2.51 -3.34 5.24
CA MET A 142 -3.23 -2.07 5.15
C MET A 142 -3.20 -1.26 6.47
N PRO A 143 -3.42 -1.88 7.65
CA PRO A 143 -3.17 -1.21 8.93
C PRO A 143 -1.76 -0.67 9.07
N LEU A 144 -0.72 -1.40 8.62
CA LEU A 144 0.67 -0.94 8.63
C LEU A 144 0.87 0.25 7.70
N ALA A 145 0.32 0.21 6.48
CA ALA A 145 0.39 1.33 5.54
C ALA A 145 -0.23 2.60 6.14
N LEU A 146 -1.40 2.51 6.75
CA LEU A 146 -2.06 3.62 7.42
C LEU A 146 -1.21 4.17 8.59
N SER A 147 -0.66 3.29 9.44
CA SER A 147 0.19 3.70 10.56
C SER A 147 1.46 4.42 10.08
N ILE A 148 2.05 3.97 8.97
CA ILE A 148 3.21 4.63 8.33
C ILE A 148 2.85 6.03 7.85
N LEU A 149 1.72 6.20 7.16
CA LEU A 149 1.28 7.50 6.65
C LEU A 149 1.01 8.46 7.82
N LYS A 150 0.23 8.03 8.83
CA LYS A 150 -0.07 8.82 10.03
C LYS A 150 1.20 9.23 10.79
N GLY A 151 2.15 8.32 10.93
CA GLY A 151 3.44 8.61 11.55
C GLY A 151 4.25 9.68 10.80
N GLN A 152 4.07 9.81 9.50
CA GLN A 152 4.67 10.86 8.67
C GLN A 152 3.84 12.16 8.62
N GLY A 153 2.70 12.25 9.32
CA GLY A 153 1.78 13.38 9.25
C GLY A 153 0.93 13.34 7.98
N GLY A 154 0.60 12.16 7.49
CA GLY A 154 -0.26 11.93 6.34
C GLY A 154 -1.52 11.13 6.69
N ASP A 155 -2.26 10.70 5.68
CA ASP A 155 -3.42 9.83 5.83
C ASP A 155 -3.65 9.00 4.54
N ILE A 156 -4.56 8.03 4.61
CA ILE A 156 -5.02 7.26 3.45
C ILE A 156 -6.52 7.49 3.29
N ASP A 157 -6.93 7.99 2.13
CA ASP A 157 -8.32 8.05 1.72
C ASP A 157 -8.61 6.99 0.66
N VAL A 158 -9.90 6.71 0.46
CA VAL A 158 -10.37 5.82 -0.59
C VAL A 158 -11.51 6.49 -1.35
N ASP A 159 -11.39 6.48 -2.67
CA ASP A 159 -12.51 6.74 -3.56
C ASP A 159 -13.07 5.39 -4.01
N PHE A 160 -14.32 5.15 -3.62
CA PHE A 160 -14.97 3.85 -3.81
C PHE A 160 -15.43 3.62 -5.25
N GLY A 161 -15.46 4.66 -6.10
CA GLY A 161 -16.04 4.57 -7.43
C GLY A 161 -17.47 4.00 -7.42
N SER A 162 -17.96 3.66 -8.61
CA SER A 162 -19.16 2.81 -8.74
C SER A 162 -18.75 1.34 -8.67
N ARG A 163 -19.66 0.45 -8.26
CA ARG A 163 -19.39 -1.00 -8.28
C ARG A 163 -18.96 -1.44 -9.68
N GLY A 164 -17.81 -2.09 -9.79
CA GLY A 164 -17.23 -2.54 -11.06
C GLY A 164 -16.22 -1.56 -11.68
N GLU A 165 -15.96 -0.41 -11.06
CA GLU A 165 -14.96 0.59 -11.53
C GLU A 165 -13.63 0.53 -10.76
N GLY A 166 -13.46 -0.48 -9.91
CA GLY A 166 -12.29 -0.63 -9.04
C GLY A 166 -12.32 0.30 -7.84
N THR A 167 -11.19 0.35 -7.12
CA THR A 167 -11.00 1.21 -5.96
C THR A 167 -9.78 2.09 -6.17
N ILE A 168 -9.82 3.33 -5.65
CA ILE A 168 -8.67 4.22 -5.67
C ILE A 168 -8.24 4.48 -4.23
N PHE A 169 -7.05 4.03 -3.86
CA PHE A 169 -6.39 4.40 -2.61
C PHE A 169 -5.57 5.67 -2.81
N ILE A 170 -5.74 6.66 -1.95
CA ILE A 170 -5.08 7.96 -2.04
C ILE A 170 -4.24 8.17 -0.78
N LEU A 171 -2.92 8.08 -0.93
CA LEU A 171 -1.94 8.37 0.12
C LEU A 171 -1.71 9.88 0.13
N LYS A 172 -2.06 10.55 1.22
CA LYS A 172 -1.90 12.00 1.40
C LYS A 172 -0.72 12.31 2.30
N PHE A 173 0.09 13.28 1.92
CA PHE A 173 1.24 13.79 2.67
C PHE A 173 1.01 15.28 2.91
N PHE A 174 0.59 15.65 4.12
CA PHE A 174 0.29 17.05 4.47
C PHE A 174 1.57 17.89 4.53
N LYS A 175 1.44 19.16 4.07
CA LYS A 175 2.53 20.15 4.05
C LYS A 175 2.69 20.87 5.37
#